data_3b9bf1d0ea4949a1a280deb0d4bad09c
#
_entry.id   3b9bf1d0ea4949a1a280deb0d4bad09c
#
_cell.length_a   1.000
_cell.length_b   1.000
_cell.length_c   1.000
_cell.angle_alpha   90.00
_cell.angle_beta   90.00
_cell.angle_gamma   90.00
#
_symmetry.space_group_name_H-M   'P 1'
#
loop_
_entity.id
_entity.type
_entity.pdbx_description
1 polymer ?
#
loop_
_entity_poly.entity_id
_entity_poly.type
_entity_poly.pdbx_seq_one_letter_code
_entity_poly.pdbx_strand_id
1 'polypeptide(L)'
;MKETDVLKKLEIDEYYYGDFGKKYLSNSDISTLLTNPLALGQPQKPIPAFLVGGYFHTAILEPEKLNKFKIVESTTRNTKAYKEISGGELCLLQHEVDKIELMTEKVLNNNVCRDLIRGINIEYERPGITELEGLNWKGKADIINHDEKLIIDLKTTADLNKFKWSASKYNYDLSLIHISEPTRPY
;
A
#
# COMPACT_ATOMS: atom_id res chain seq x y z
N MET A 1 -4.62 -9.10 25.38
CA MET A 1 -4.18 -9.97 24.27
C MET A 1 -2.68 -9.79 24.15
N LYS A 2 -1.91 -10.86 23.91
CA LYS A 2 -0.45 -10.69 23.72
C LYS A 2 -0.18 -9.97 22.41
N GLU A 3 0.91 -9.22 22.34
CA GLU A 3 1.31 -8.49 21.12
C GLU A 3 1.41 -9.40 19.89
N THR A 4 1.97 -10.61 20.07
CA THR A 4 2.05 -11.61 19.01
C THR A 4 0.69 -12.04 18.46
N ASP A 5 -0.36 -12.07 19.29
CA ASP A 5 -1.71 -12.44 18.86
C ASP A 5 -2.37 -11.30 18.08
N VAL A 6 -2.04 -10.06 18.45
CA VAL A 6 -2.48 -8.85 17.72
C VAL A 6 -1.86 -8.84 16.33
N LEU A 7 -0.54 -9.02 16.23
CA LEU A 7 0.18 -9.03 14.97
C LEU A 7 -0.34 -10.11 14.02
N LYS A 8 -0.53 -11.33 14.51
CA LYS A 8 -1.13 -12.41 13.70
C LYS A 8 -2.51 -12.09 13.15
N LYS A 9 -3.34 -11.37 13.91
CA LYS A 9 -4.63 -10.91 13.39
C LYS A 9 -4.46 -9.84 12.33
N LEU A 10 -3.52 -8.91 12.51
CA LEU A 10 -3.28 -7.83 11.57
C LEU A 10 -2.60 -8.30 10.25
N GLU A 11 -2.09 -9.53 10.18
CA GLU A 11 -1.65 -10.15 8.93
C GLU A 11 -2.83 -10.41 7.97
N ILE A 12 -4.05 -10.48 8.49
CA ILE A 12 -5.26 -10.73 7.71
C ILE A 12 -5.90 -9.38 7.35
N ASP A 13 -6.03 -9.08 6.08
CA ASP A 13 -6.55 -7.80 5.57
C ASP A 13 -7.92 -7.43 6.16
N GLU A 14 -8.81 -8.41 6.33
CA GLU A 14 -10.13 -8.19 6.92
C GLU A 14 -10.04 -7.63 8.35
N TYR A 15 -9.10 -8.11 9.14
CA TYR A 15 -8.86 -7.58 10.49
C TYR A 15 -8.06 -6.28 10.45
N TYR A 16 -7.10 -6.15 9.53
CA TYR A 16 -6.27 -4.95 9.43
C TYR A 16 -7.08 -3.71 9.09
N TYR A 17 -7.95 -3.82 8.08
CA TYR A 17 -8.81 -2.72 7.61
C TYR A 17 -10.19 -2.68 8.29
N GLY A 18 -10.57 -3.76 8.97
CA GLY A 18 -11.85 -3.88 9.68
C GLY A 18 -11.85 -3.26 11.07
N ASP A 19 -12.90 -3.55 11.82
CA ASP A 19 -13.14 -2.95 13.15
C ASP A 19 -12.06 -3.27 14.18
N PHE A 20 -11.34 -4.37 14.00
CA PHE A 20 -10.22 -4.70 14.87
C PHE A 20 -9.06 -3.73 14.65
N GLY A 21 -8.68 -3.50 13.42
CA GLY A 21 -7.59 -2.61 13.06
C GLY A 21 -7.90 -1.13 13.27
N LYS A 22 -9.17 -0.72 13.20
CA LYS A 22 -9.60 0.66 13.49
C LYS A 22 -9.38 1.10 14.94
N LYS A 23 -9.01 0.19 15.84
CA LYS A 23 -8.59 0.50 17.21
C LYS A 23 -7.17 1.07 17.29
N TYR A 24 -6.45 1.02 16.20
CA TYR A 24 -5.09 1.52 16.04
C TYR A 24 -5.10 2.65 15.03
N LEU A 25 -4.43 3.74 15.33
CA LEU A 25 -4.17 4.78 14.36
C LEU A 25 -3.17 4.32 13.32
N SER A 26 -3.21 4.93 12.16
CA SER A 26 -2.29 4.66 11.06
C SER A 26 -1.82 5.97 10.43
N ASN A 27 -0.88 5.89 9.53
CA ASN A 27 -0.38 7.06 8.81
C ASN A 27 -1.46 7.81 8.03
N SER A 28 -2.39 7.09 7.40
CA SER A 28 -3.53 7.73 6.72
C SER A 28 -4.45 8.52 7.66
N ASP A 29 -4.51 8.13 8.95
CA ASP A 29 -5.28 8.86 9.95
C ASP A 29 -4.64 10.21 10.29
N ILE A 30 -3.30 10.29 10.30
CA ILE A 30 -2.59 11.57 10.45
C ILE A 30 -2.96 12.52 9.33
N SER A 31 -2.89 12.05 8.08
CA SER A 31 -3.26 12.86 6.92
C SER A 31 -4.72 13.35 7.01
N THR A 32 -5.63 12.49 7.47
CA THR A 32 -7.03 12.83 7.69
C THR A 32 -7.17 13.89 8.78
N LEU A 33 -6.49 13.71 9.91
CA LEU A 33 -6.52 14.66 11.03
C LEU A 33 -5.98 16.04 10.64
N LEU A 34 -4.95 16.09 9.81
CA LEU A 34 -4.36 17.34 9.33
C LEU A 34 -5.23 18.06 8.29
N THR A 35 -6.03 17.34 7.50
CA THR A 35 -6.83 17.91 6.42
C THR A 35 -8.29 18.10 6.79
N ASN A 36 -8.91 17.13 7.41
CA ASN A 36 -10.32 17.15 7.84
C ASN A 36 -10.55 16.22 9.04
N PRO A 37 -10.32 16.67 10.27
CA PRO A 37 -10.46 15.85 11.48
C PRO A 37 -11.82 15.15 11.63
N LEU A 38 -12.90 15.78 11.11
CA LEU A 38 -14.26 15.20 11.17
C LEU A 38 -14.43 13.95 10.28
N ALA A 39 -13.52 13.72 9.37
CA ALA A 39 -13.53 12.54 8.51
C ALA A 39 -12.84 11.32 9.14
N LEU A 40 -12.22 11.46 10.32
CA LEU A 40 -11.56 10.34 10.99
C LEU A 40 -12.57 9.22 11.28
N GLY A 41 -12.19 8.01 10.89
CA GLY A 41 -13.05 6.83 11.05
C GLY A 41 -14.21 6.72 10.06
N GLN A 42 -14.42 7.72 9.19
CA GLN A 42 -15.44 7.65 8.15
C GLN A 42 -15.00 6.76 6.99
N PRO A 43 -15.94 6.00 6.38
CA PRO A 43 -15.63 5.20 5.20
C PRO A 43 -15.14 6.08 4.06
N GLN A 44 -13.97 5.77 3.52
CA GLN A 44 -13.47 6.43 2.32
C GLN A 44 -14.07 5.78 1.07
N LYS A 45 -14.47 6.61 0.11
CA LYS A 45 -14.92 6.09 -1.19
C LYS A 45 -13.73 5.49 -1.92
N PRO A 46 -13.87 4.28 -2.47
CA PRO A 46 -12.83 3.69 -3.29
C PRO A 46 -12.59 4.56 -4.54
N ILE A 47 -11.32 4.80 -4.84
CA ILE A 47 -10.91 5.52 -6.06
C ILE A 47 -10.06 4.62 -6.95
N PRO A 48 -10.12 4.81 -8.29
CA PRO A 48 -9.39 3.96 -9.22
C PRO A 48 -7.88 3.87 -8.93
N ALA A 49 -7.26 4.96 -8.51
CA ALA A 49 -5.83 4.99 -8.22
C ALA A 49 -5.44 4.03 -7.10
N PHE A 50 -6.26 3.89 -6.06
CA PHE A 50 -6.01 2.93 -4.97
C PHE A 50 -6.18 1.49 -5.44
N LEU A 51 -7.16 1.23 -6.31
CA LEU A 51 -7.37 -0.10 -6.86
C LEU A 51 -6.21 -0.52 -7.77
N VAL A 52 -5.75 0.39 -8.63
CA VAL A 52 -4.57 0.18 -9.51
C VAL A 52 -3.31 -0.03 -8.67
N GLY A 53 -3.07 0.80 -7.67
CA GLY A 53 -1.95 0.65 -6.74
C GLY A 53 -2.00 -0.68 -5.99
N GLY A 54 -3.16 -1.03 -5.45
CA GLY A 54 -3.36 -2.31 -4.74
C GLY A 54 -3.11 -3.54 -5.63
N TYR A 55 -3.52 -3.49 -6.90
CA TYR A 55 -3.22 -4.58 -7.85
C TYR A 55 -1.71 -4.69 -8.10
N PHE A 56 -0.99 -3.57 -8.27
CA PHE A 56 0.46 -3.56 -8.44
C PHE A 56 1.19 -4.15 -7.23
N HIS A 57 0.82 -3.72 -6.01
CA HIS A 57 1.36 -4.27 -4.77
C HIS A 57 1.13 -5.78 -4.70
N THR A 58 -0.11 -6.22 -4.94
CA THR A 58 -0.45 -7.65 -4.91
C THR A 58 0.33 -8.44 -5.97
N ALA A 59 0.50 -7.90 -7.18
CA ALA A 59 1.25 -8.56 -8.25
C ALA A 59 2.73 -8.77 -7.90
N ILE A 60 3.31 -7.88 -7.13
CA ILE A 60 4.71 -7.99 -6.69
C ILE A 60 4.82 -8.82 -5.41
N LEU A 61 3.98 -8.57 -4.41
CA LEU A 61 4.18 -9.09 -3.04
C LEU A 61 3.46 -10.41 -2.80
N GLU A 62 2.25 -10.57 -3.33
CA GLU A 62 1.36 -11.69 -3.06
C GLU A 62 0.59 -12.12 -4.33
N PRO A 63 1.30 -12.55 -5.40
CA PRO A 63 0.68 -12.81 -6.71
C PRO A 63 -0.43 -13.86 -6.68
N GLU A 64 -0.41 -14.76 -5.70
CA GLU A 64 -1.46 -15.75 -5.49
C GLU A 64 -2.82 -15.14 -5.11
N LYS A 65 -2.83 -13.89 -4.63
CA LYS A 65 -4.04 -13.15 -4.26
C LYS A 65 -4.63 -12.28 -5.37
N LEU A 66 -4.08 -12.31 -6.59
CA LEU A 66 -4.56 -11.49 -7.72
C LEU A 66 -6.01 -11.80 -8.10
N ASN A 67 -6.47 -13.02 -7.87
CA ASN A 67 -7.84 -13.45 -8.15
C ASN A 67 -8.92 -12.70 -7.34
N LYS A 68 -8.54 -11.97 -6.29
CA LYS A 68 -9.48 -11.12 -5.52
C LYS A 68 -9.96 -9.90 -6.30
N PHE A 69 -9.24 -9.50 -7.36
CA PHE A 69 -9.60 -8.32 -8.15
C PHE A 69 -10.55 -8.67 -9.27
N LYS A 70 -11.64 -7.92 -9.36
CA LYS A 70 -12.59 -8.01 -10.47
C LYS A 70 -12.10 -7.12 -11.62
N ILE A 71 -11.94 -7.71 -12.78
CA ILE A 71 -11.47 -7.06 -14.00
C ILE A 71 -12.59 -7.00 -15.01
N VAL A 72 -12.75 -5.87 -15.68
CA VAL A 72 -13.80 -5.66 -16.70
C VAL A 72 -13.13 -5.20 -17.99
N GLU A 73 -13.45 -5.89 -19.08
CA GLU A 73 -13.03 -5.48 -20.42
C GLU A 73 -13.92 -4.32 -20.92
N SER A 74 -13.42 -3.12 -20.74
CA SER A 74 -14.07 -1.88 -21.18
C SER A 74 -13.04 -0.77 -21.36
N THR A 75 -13.35 0.17 -22.25
CA THR A 75 -12.49 1.35 -22.47
C THR A 75 -12.56 2.35 -21.31
N THR A 76 -13.72 2.47 -20.67
CA THR A 76 -13.92 3.36 -19.51
C THR A 76 -14.97 2.80 -18.56
N ARG A 77 -14.96 3.31 -17.32
CA ARG A 77 -15.96 2.96 -16.30
C ARG A 77 -17.35 3.56 -16.54
N ASN A 78 -17.49 4.41 -17.55
CA ASN A 78 -18.77 5.08 -17.87
C ASN A 78 -19.64 4.30 -18.87
N THR A 79 -19.10 3.26 -19.52
CA THR A 79 -19.84 2.46 -20.51
C THR A 79 -20.96 1.69 -19.86
N LYS A 80 -22.03 1.40 -20.64
CA LYS A 80 -23.14 0.58 -20.19
C LYS A 80 -22.67 -0.84 -19.83
N ALA A 81 -21.82 -1.42 -20.67
CA ALA A 81 -21.24 -2.75 -20.46
C ALA A 81 -20.46 -2.82 -19.13
N TYR A 82 -19.63 -1.81 -18.82
CA TYR A 82 -18.92 -1.78 -17.53
C TYR A 82 -19.92 -1.75 -16.35
N LYS A 83 -20.92 -0.90 -16.40
CA LYS A 83 -21.91 -0.75 -15.31
C LYS A 83 -22.72 -2.04 -15.07
N GLU A 84 -23.06 -2.75 -16.13
CA GLU A 84 -23.75 -4.04 -16.05
C GLU A 84 -22.86 -5.12 -15.40
N ILE A 85 -21.60 -5.23 -15.85
CA ILE A 85 -20.66 -6.26 -15.35
C ILE A 85 -20.20 -5.95 -13.91
N SER A 86 -19.89 -4.67 -13.63
CA SER A 86 -19.40 -4.26 -12.33
C SER A 86 -20.43 -4.39 -11.21
N GLY A 87 -21.72 -4.27 -11.55
CA GLY A 87 -22.79 -4.26 -10.56
C GLY A 87 -22.75 -3.06 -9.61
N GLY A 88 -22.12 -1.96 -10.03
CA GLY A 88 -21.94 -0.75 -9.23
C GLY A 88 -20.65 -0.74 -8.38
N GLU A 89 -19.90 -1.83 -8.40
CA GLU A 89 -18.59 -1.89 -7.74
C GLU A 89 -17.49 -1.22 -8.57
N LEU A 90 -16.45 -0.73 -7.90
CA LEU A 90 -15.26 -0.24 -8.59
C LEU A 90 -14.39 -1.43 -8.99
N CYS A 91 -14.25 -1.66 -10.31
CA CYS A 91 -13.44 -2.74 -10.87
C CYS A 91 -12.25 -2.18 -11.65
N LEU A 92 -11.22 -2.99 -11.83
CA LEU A 92 -10.11 -2.70 -12.74
C LEU A 92 -10.58 -2.82 -14.19
N LEU A 93 -10.00 -2.01 -15.06
CA LEU A 93 -10.14 -2.15 -16.50
C LEU A 93 -9.01 -3.01 -17.04
N GLN A 94 -9.28 -3.82 -18.10
CA GLN A 94 -8.26 -4.71 -18.66
C GLN A 94 -6.97 -3.96 -19.03
N HIS A 95 -7.07 -2.82 -19.70
CA HIS A 95 -5.90 -2.04 -20.09
C HIS A 95 -5.09 -1.47 -18.89
N GLU A 96 -5.72 -1.30 -17.70
CA GLU A 96 -5.00 -0.95 -16.48
C GLU A 96 -4.20 -2.15 -15.96
N VAL A 97 -4.80 -3.34 -16.03
CA VAL A 97 -4.13 -4.60 -15.68
C VAL A 97 -2.93 -4.85 -16.59
N ASP A 98 -3.13 -4.78 -17.92
CA ASP A 98 -2.05 -4.98 -18.90
C ASP A 98 -0.87 -4.04 -18.64
N LYS A 99 -1.16 -2.79 -18.31
CA LYS A 99 -0.14 -1.80 -17.95
C LYS A 99 0.59 -2.17 -16.67
N ILE A 100 -0.13 -2.64 -15.65
CA ILE A 100 0.47 -3.03 -14.37
C ILE A 100 1.32 -4.29 -14.53
N GLU A 101 0.87 -5.25 -15.30
CA GLU A 101 1.64 -6.47 -15.60
C GLU A 101 2.96 -6.13 -16.28
N LEU A 102 2.94 -5.22 -17.27
CA LEU A 102 4.16 -4.73 -17.90
C LEU A 102 5.08 -3.99 -16.93
N MET A 103 4.51 -3.20 -16.01
CA MET A 103 5.30 -2.51 -14.97
C MET A 103 5.94 -3.53 -14.02
N THR A 104 5.18 -4.53 -13.58
CA THR A 104 5.64 -5.61 -12.70
C THR A 104 6.77 -6.39 -13.35
N GLU A 105 6.62 -6.76 -14.62
CA GLU A 105 7.67 -7.44 -15.40
C GLU A 105 8.95 -6.60 -15.45
N LYS A 106 8.84 -5.31 -15.75
CA LYS A 106 10.01 -4.40 -15.79
C LYS A 106 10.72 -4.28 -14.45
N VAL A 107 9.97 -4.19 -13.36
CA VAL A 107 10.52 -4.13 -12.00
C VAL A 107 11.26 -5.42 -11.67
N LEU A 108 10.65 -6.57 -11.93
CA LEU A 108 11.24 -7.89 -11.60
C LEU A 108 12.39 -8.28 -12.54
N ASN A 109 12.43 -7.76 -13.77
CA ASN A 109 13.54 -7.96 -14.72
C ASN A 109 14.71 -7.00 -14.47
N ASN A 110 14.52 -5.94 -13.69
CA ASN A 110 15.62 -5.09 -13.25
C ASN A 110 16.37 -5.79 -12.11
N ASN A 111 17.67 -6.07 -12.29
CA ASN A 111 18.45 -6.82 -11.31
C ASN A 111 18.48 -6.14 -9.93
N VAL A 112 18.67 -4.82 -9.88
CA VAL A 112 18.71 -4.07 -8.62
C VAL A 112 17.37 -4.14 -7.90
N CYS A 113 16.27 -3.88 -8.62
CA CYS A 113 14.92 -3.96 -8.02
C CYS A 113 14.61 -5.39 -7.56
N ARG A 114 14.93 -6.38 -8.39
CA ARG A 114 14.69 -7.78 -8.04
C ARG A 114 15.48 -8.20 -6.80
N ASP A 115 16.75 -7.86 -6.71
CA ASP A 115 17.61 -8.26 -5.61
C ASP A 115 17.15 -7.59 -4.28
N LEU A 116 16.61 -6.38 -4.35
CA LEU A 116 16.01 -5.70 -3.19
C LEU A 116 14.66 -6.33 -2.77
N ILE A 117 13.84 -6.73 -3.76
CA ILE A 117 12.47 -7.25 -3.54
C ILE A 117 12.49 -8.75 -3.23
N ARG A 118 13.43 -9.50 -3.80
CA ARG A 118 13.56 -10.96 -3.68
C ARG A 118 14.86 -11.32 -3.00
N GLY A 119 14.81 -12.19 -2.01
CA GLY A 119 15.98 -12.65 -1.27
C GLY A 119 15.63 -13.82 -0.38
N ILE A 120 16.52 -14.19 0.53
CA ILE A 120 16.33 -15.33 1.43
C ILE A 120 15.59 -14.90 2.70
N ASN A 121 15.95 -13.74 3.24
CA ASN A 121 15.43 -13.18 4.49
C ASN A 121 14.52 -11.99 4.23
N ILE A 122 13.41 -12.20 3.50
CA ILE A 122 12.46 -11.14 3.14
C ILE A 122 11.08 -11.47 3.69
N GLU A 123 10.44 -10.47 4.30
CA GLU A 123 9.05 -10.52 4.72
C GLU A 123 8.24 -9.52 3.89
N TYR A 124 7.02 -9.93 3.50
CA TYR A 124 6.08 -9.10 2.75
C TYR A 124 4.86 -8.77 3.58
N GLU A 125 4.26 -7.59 3.34
CA GLU A 125 3.01 -7.16 3.98
C GLU A 125 3.04 -7.33 5.51
N ARG A 126 4.19 -7.03 6.11
CA ARG A 126 4.39 -7.29 7.54
C ARG A 126 3.76 -6.21 8.41
N PRO A 127 2.76 -6.53 9.24
CA PRO A 127 2.19 -5.56 10.16
C PRO A 127 3.13 -5.30 11.34
N GLY A 128 3.11 -4.06 11.81
CA GLY A 128 3.74 -3.62 13.05
C GLY A 128 2.76 -2.83 13.90
N ILE A 129 2.96 -2.85 15.21
CA ILE A 129 2.24 -2.02 16.16
C ILE A 129 3.20 -1.35 17.12
N THR A 130 2.82 -0.18 17.59
CA THR A 130 3.58 0.54 18.62
C THR A 130 2.63 1.44 19.43
N GLU A 131 3.10 1.90 20.57
CA GLU A 131 2.46 2.96 21.32
C GLU A 131 3.29 4.25 21.20
N LEU A 132 2.65 5.33 20.79
CA LEU A 132 3.24 6.66 20.70
C LEU A 132 2.28 7.66 21.34
N GLU A 133 2.79 8.47 22.27
CA GLU A 133 2.01 9.50 22.99
C GLU A 133 0.74 8.93 23.64
N GLY A 134 0.80 7.71 24.20
CA GLY A 134 -0.33 7.03 24.82
C GLY A 134 -1.40 6.52 23.85
N LEU A 135 -1.14 6.54 22.55
CA LEU A 135 -2.02 6.07 21.51
C LEU A 135 -1.42 4.83 20.81
N ASN A 136 -2.29 3.88 20.50
CA ASN A 136 -1.89 2.68 19.77
C ASN A 136 -1.83 2.95 18.25
N TRP A 137 -0.73 2.58 17.63
CA TRP A 137 -0.48 2.75 16.21
C TRP A 137 -0.26 1.42 15.53
N LYS A 138 -0.62 1.34 14.26
CA LYS A 138 -0.30 0.24 13.37
C LYS A 138 0.29 0.76 12.07
N GLY A 139 1.14 -0.04 11.48
CA GLY A 139 1.64 0.13 10.13
C GLY A 139 1.77 -1.23 9.46
N LYS A 140 1.95 -1.24 8.15
CA LYS A 140 2.25 -2.45 7.39
C LYS A 140 3.40 -2.09 6.45
N ALA A 141 4.52 -2.79 6.59
CA ALA A 141 5.64 -2.64 5.69
C ALA A 141 5.41 -3.50 4.44
N ASP A 142 5.52 -2.92 3.26
CA ASP A 142 5.37 -3.67 2.01
C ASP A 142 6.43 -4.78 1.93
N ILE A 143 7.70 -4.42 2.20
CA ILE A 143 8.83 -5.36 2.18
C ILE A 143 9.78 -5.02 3.33
N ILE A 144 10.17 -6.04 4.09
CA ILE A 144 11.30 -5.98 5.01
C ILE A 144 12.38 -6.90 4.47
N ASN A 145 13.49 -6.32 4.03
CA ASN A 145 14.67 -7.06 3.60
C ASN A 145 15.69 -7.07 4.75
N HIS A 146 15.75 -8.19 5.45
CA HIS A 146 16.63 -8.35 6.63
C HIS A 146 18.11 -8.46 6.24
N ASP A 147 18.40 -8.98 5.05
CA ASP A 147 19.77 -9.15 4.56
C ASP A 147 20.43 -7.79 4.31
N GLU A 148 19.67 -6.88 3.67
CA GLU A 148 20.12 -5.52 3.37
C GLU A 148 19.75 -4.50 4.47
N LYS A 149 19.01 -4.92 5.50
CA LYS A 149 18.49 -4.06 6.61
C LYS A 149 17.66 -2.89 6.09
N LEU A 150 16.80 -3.15 5.13
CA LEU A 150 15.95 -2.16 4.46
C LEU A 150 14.47 -2.43 4.71
N ILE A 151 13.71 -1.36 4.85
CA ILE A 151 12.25 -1.37 4.67
C ILE A 151 11.99 -0.68 3.34
N ILE A 152 11.28 -1.37 2.45
CA ILE A 152 10.98 -0.90 1.10
C ILE A 152 9.48 -0.71 0.98
N ASP A 153 9.08 0.47 0.52
CA ASP A 153 7.69 0.84 0.27
C ASP A 153 7.49 1.01 -1.24
N LEU A 154 6.49 0.33 -1.79
CA LEU A 154 6.17 0.38 -3.20
C LEU A 154 5.18 1.51 -3.49
N LYS A 155 5.48 2.37 -4.43
CA LYS A 155 4.59 3.45 -4.84
C LYS A 155 4.43 3.51 -6.35
N THR A 156 3.18 3.59 -6.80
CA THR A 156 2.86 3.88 -8.20
C THR A 156 2.72 5.38 -8.42
N THR A 157 3.21 5.85 -9.55
CA THR A 157 3.06 7.25 -9.96
C THR A 157 2.72 7.35 -11.44
N ALA A 158 1.97 8.37 -11.81
CA ALA A 158 1.67 8.66 -13.21
C ALA A 158 2.89 9.22 -13.97
N ASP A 159 3.85 9.82 -13.26
CA ASP A 159 5.04 10.45 -13.85
C ASP A 159 6.23 10.31 -12.89
N LEU A 160 7.20 9.48 -13.26
CA LEU A 160 8.41 9.27 -12.47
C LEU A 160 9.25 10.54 -12.31
N ASN A 161 9.27 11.42 -13.31
CA ASN A 161 10.04 12.66 -13.23
C ASN A 161 9.48 13.63 -12.18
N LYS A 162 8.20 13.51 -11.87
CA LYS A 162 7.51 14.29 -10.84
C LYS A 162 7.40 13.57 -9.50
N PHE A 163 7.91 12.35 -9.39
CA PHE A 163 7.73 11.54 -8.19
C PHE A 163 8.25 12.24 -6.93
N LYS A 164 9.47 12.80 -6.98
CA LYS A 164 10.07 13.52 -5.84
C LYS A 164 9.19 14.69 -5.37
N TRP A 165 8.66 15.46 -6.31
CA TRP A 165 7.74 16.56 -5.99
C TRP A 165 6.41 16.05 -5.44
N SER A 166 5.84 15.01 -6.02
CA SER A 166 4.59 14.40 -5.55
C SER A 166 4.75 13.80 -4.17
N ALA A 167 5.85 13.11 -3.91
CA ALA A 167 6.16 12.54 -2.61
C ALA A 167 6.26 13.60 -1.52
N SER A 168 6.91 14.74 -1.82
CA SER A 168 7.01 15.88 -0.91
C SER A 168 5.67 16.58 -0.70
N LYS A 169 4.89 16.81 -1.78
CA LYS A 169 3.61 17.53 -1.72
C LYS A 169 2.52 16.75 -0.98
N TYR A 170 2.47 15.44 -1.19
CA TYR A 170 1.43 14.58 -0.62
C TYR A 170 1.85 13.86 0.65
N ASN A 171 3.00 14.25 1.23
CA ASN A 171 3.53 13.69 2.46
C ASN A 171 3.45 12.14 2.44
N TYR A 172 4.16 11.50 1.51
CA TYR A 172 4.23 10.03 1.49
C TYR A 172 5.04 9.47 2.68
N ASP A 173 5.21 10.29 3.72
CA ASP A 173 5.89 10.01 4.98
C ASP A 173 7.33 9.48 4.83
N LEU A 174 7.94 9.83 3.72
CA LEU A 174 9.38 9.61 3.50
C LEU A 174 10.24 10.37 4.53
N SER A 175 9.62 11.28 5.30
CA SER A 175 10.28 11.97 6.42
C SER A 175 10.64 11.03 7.58
N LEU A 176 9.99 9.89 7.73
CA LEU A 176 10.38 8.87 8.71
C LEU A 176 11.77 8.30 8.43
N ILE A 177 12.23 8.33 7.18
CA ILE A 177 13.60 7.97 6.82
C ILE A 177 14.61 8.96 7.43
N HIS A 178 14.25 10.24 7.56
CA HIS A 178 15.11 11.26 8.20
C HIS A 178 15.12 11.19 9.73
N ILE A 179 14.09 10.63 10.35
CA ILE A 179 14.04 10.47 11.81
C ILE A 179 14.91 9.29 12.27
N SER A 180 15.11 8.28 11.42
CA SER A 180 15.92 7.11 11.73
C SER A 180 17.41 7.24 11.40
N GLU A 181 17.84 8.30 10.70
CA GLU A 181 19.27 8.58 10.54
C GLU A 181 19.84 9.13 11.86
N PRO A 182 20.81 8.44 12.48
CA PRO A 182 21.55 9.04 13.58
C PRO A 182 22.21 10.30 13.03
N THR A 183 21.97 11.44 13.68
CA THR A 183 22.63 12.71 13.38
C THR A 183 24.13 12.46 13.22
N ARG A 184 24.65 12.50 12.00
CA ARG A 184 26.10 12.51 11.79
C ARG A 184 26.63 13.77 12.47
N PRO A 185 27.54 13.65 13.43
CA PRO A 185 28.23 14.84 13.92
C PRO A 185 28.99 15.46 12.74
N TYR A 186 28.80 16.74 12.54
CA TYR A 186 29.55 17.55 11.58
C TYR A 186 31.02 17.58 11.94
#